data_8d4bb3026e9742d943d65d36e742846d
#
_entry.id   8d4bb3026e9742d943d65d36e742846d
#
_cell.length_a   1.000
_cell.length_b   1.000
_cell.length_c   1.000
_cell.angle_alpha   90.00
_cell.angle_beta   90.00
_cell.angle_gamma   90.00
#
_symmetry.space_group_name_H-M   'P 1'
#
loop_
_entity.id
_entity.type
_entity.pdbx_description
1 polymer ?
#
loop_
_entity_poly.entity_id
_entity_poly.type
_entity_poly.pdbx_seq_one_letter_code
_entity_poly.pdbx_strand_id
1 'polypeptide(L)'
;MSPSFAIVFIFVCLFVFFGLVVFIGAPYVPSHKKDVKRAFDHFGLGDLDTLVDIGSGDGIILRIASRYGARSIGYEINPILVGISRLLSRRDARVTILLQNAWTANLPQSTTIVYAFAVNRDESKLVSILQQAANRLQKPLKLLCYGSPFKHISAADTFEAYHLYIFQPLQPKNA
;
A
#
# COMPACT_ATOMS: atom_id res chain seq x y z
N MET A 1 28.05 12.62 32.20
CA MET A 1 27.39 13.37 31.10
C MET A 1 26.41 14.34 31.68
N SER A 2 26.49 15.62 31.31
CA SER A 2 25.49 16.59 31.82
C SER A 2 24.11 16.24 31.24
N PRO A 3 23.01 16.51 31.94
CA PRO A 3 21.65 16.26 31.43
C PRO A 3 21.40 16.93 30.10
N SER A 4 21.96 18.12 29.88
CA SER A 4 21.87 18.87 28.64
C SER A 4 22.51 18.14 27.44
N PHE A 5 23.67 17.48 27.64
CA PHE A 5 24.33 16.71 26.60
C PHE A 5 23.50 15.46 26.20
N ALA A 6 22.91 14.79 27.18
CA ALA A 6 22.05 13.63 26.91
C ALA A 6 20.80 14.03 26.08
N ILE A 7 20.20 15.17 26.41
CA ILE A 7 19.05 15.70 25.65
C ILE A 7 19.43 16.03 24.21
N VAL A 8 20.52 16.77 24.01
CA VAL A 8 21.01 17.11 22.65
C VAL A 8 21.33 15.84 21.84
N PHE A 9 21.99 14.85 22.46
CA PHE A 9 22.31 13.60 21.81
C PHE A 9 21.05 12.83 21.36
N ILE A 10 20.01 12.78 22.22
CA ILE A 10 18.73 12.15 21.88
C ILE A 10 18.07 12.87 20.68
N PHE A 11 18.05 14.21 20.68
CA PHE A 11 17.50 14.97 19.54
C PHE A 11 18.26 14.74 18.24
N VAL A 12 19.59 14.68 18.29
CA VAL A 12 20.42 14.36 17.11
C VAL A 12 20.14 12.95 16.60
N CYS A 13 20.06 11.97 17.48
CA CYS A 13 19.72 10.59 17.10
C CYS A 13 18.34 10.49 16.48
N LEU A 14 17.35 11.17 17.05
CA LEU A 14 16.00 11.23 16.48
C LEU A 14 16.00 11.93 15.10
N PHE A 15 16.71 13.04 14.97
CA PHE A 15 16.80 13.76 13.69
C PHE A 15 17.46 12.92 12.60
N VAL A 16 18.57 12.22 12.91
CA VAL A 16 19.24 11.30 11.99
C VAL A 16 18.35 10.12 11.66
N PHE A 17 17.67 9.54 12.64
CA PHE A 17 16.74 8.43 12.45
C PHE A 17 15.57 8.83 11.53
N PHE A 18 14.93 9.98 11.79
CA PHE A 18 13.86 10.51 10.95
C PHE A 18 14.36 10.86 9.54
N GLY A 19 15.56 11.45 9.42
CA GLY A 19 16.19 11.73 8.14
C GLY A 19 16.42 10.46 7.31
N LEU A 20 16.99 9.43 7.91
CA LEU A 20 17.20 8.15 7.24
C LEU A 20 15.90 7.49 6.78
N VAL A 21 14.84 7.54 7.60
CA VAL A 21 13.54 6.99 7.26
C VAL A 21 12.91 7.70 6.06
N VAL A 22 13.07 9.04 5.95
CA VAL A 22 12.61 9.81 4.79
C VAL A 22 13.40 9.47 3.52
N PHE A 23 14.70 9.17 3.63
CA PHE A 23 15.54 8.78 2.48
C PHE A 23 15.30 7.35 2.00
N ILE A 24 14.90 6.43 2.88
CA ILE A 24 14.70 5.01 2.57
C ILE A 24 13.27 4.73 2.10
N GLY A 25 12.29 5.53 2.53
CA GLY A 25 10.87 5.39 2.17
C GLY A 25 10.42 6.32 1.05
N ALA A 26 9.29 6.01 0.41
CA ALA A 26 8.59 6.98 -0.42
C ALA A 26 8.10 8.14 0.48
N PRO A 27 8.07 9.39 -0.03
CA PRO A 27 7.56 10.51 0.74
C PRO A 27 6.10 10.22 1.17
N TYR A 28 5.81 10.45 2.46
CA TYR A 28 4.46 10.32 2.98
C TYR A 28 3.56 11.38 2.34
N VAL A 29 2.66 10.95 1.48
CA VAL A 29 1.62 11.80 0.87
C VAL A 29 0.29 11.43 1.49
N PRO A 30 -0.31 12.30 2.33
CA PRO A 30 -1.60 12.02 2.94
C PRO A 30 -2.69 11.94 1.88
N SER A 31 -3.37 10.81 1.79
CA SER A 31 -4.50 10.64 0.88
C SER A 31 -5.72 11.44 1.36
N HIS A 32 -6.34 12.19 0.47
CA HIS A 32 -7.59 12.88 0.77
C HIS A 32 -8.74 11.88 0.94
N LYS A 33 -9.29 11.78 2.14
CA LYS A 33 -10.35 10.80 2.49
C LYS A 33 -11.56 10.80 1.55
N LYS A 34 -11.95 11.99 1.06
CA LYS A 34 -13.10 12.14 0.15
C LYS A 34 -12.81 11.51 -1.21
N ASP A 35 -11.62 11.74 -1.75
CA ASP A 35 -11.24 11.25 -3.06
C ASP A 35 -11.06 9.72 -3.06
N VAL A 36 -10.44 9.18 -1.99
CA VAL A 36 -10.32 7.72 -1.79
C VAL A 36 -11.70 7.06 -1.75
N LYS A 37 -12.67 7.63 -1.02
CA LYS A 37 -14.03 7.08 -0.95
C LYS A 37 -14.70 7.09 -2.32
N ARG A 38 -14.64 8.21 -3.04
CA ARG A 38 -15.21 8.31 -4.40
C ARG A 38 -14.57 7.27 -5.34
N ALA A 39 -13.27 7.07 -5.24
CA ALA A 39 -12.58 6.02 -6.01
C ALA A 39 -13.08 4.62 -5.62
N PHE A 40 -13.21 4.31 -4.33
CA PHE A 40 -13.71 3.02 -3.89
C PHE A 40 -15.18 2.78 -4.29
N ASP A 41 -16.02 3.83 -4.26
CA ASP A 41 -17.38 3.78 -4.78
C ASP A 41 -17.38 3.48 -6.29
N HIS A 42 -16.54 4.19 -7.07
CA HIS A 42 -16.44 4.01 -8.52
C HIS A 42 -15.95 2.60 -8.91
N PHE A 43 -14.89 2.10 -8.25
CA PHE A 43 -14.32 0.79 -8.57
C PHE A 43 -15.00 -0.40 -7.87
N GLY A 44 -16.06 -0.14 -7.10
CA GLY A 44 -16.91 -1.17 -6.50
C GLY A 44 -16.21 -1.99 -5.42
N LEU A 45 -15.39 -1.35 -4.56
CA LEU A 45 -14.80 -2.04 -3.41
C LEU A 45 -15.88 -2.50 -2.44
N GLY A 46 -15.81 -3.74 -1.96
CA GLY A 46 -16.83 -4.33 -1.09
C GLY A 46 -16.31 -5.38 -0.11
N ASP A 47 -17.24 -6.06 0.54
CA ASP A 47 -17.01 -7.03 1.62
C ASP A 47 -16.36 -8.34 1.16
N LEU A 48 -16.44 -8.64 -0.13
CA LEU A 48 -15.75 -9.77 -0.74
C LEU A 48 -14.28 -9.49 -1.04
N ASP A 49 -13.84 -8.23 -0.90
CA ASP A 49 -12.49 -7.85 -1.23
C ASP A 49 -11.52 -8.02 -0.05
N THR A 50 -10.30 -8.37 -0.40
CA THR A 50 -9.12 -8.23 0.46
C THR A 50 -8.17 -7.26 -0.21
N LEU A 51 -8.10 -6.05 0.34
CA LEU A 51 -7.22 -4.98 -0.13
C LEU A 51 -5.86 -5.09 0.55
N VAL A 52 -4.79 -5.07 -0.24
CA VAL A 52 -3.41 -4.93 0.25
C VAL A 52 -2.88 -3.55 -0.14
N ASP A 53 -2.40 -2.78 0.84
CA ASP A 53 -1.84 -1.45 0.65
C ASP A 53 -0.31 -1.49 0.75
N ILE A 54 0.36 -1.09 -0.34
CA ILE A 54 1.83 -1.05 -0.46
C ILE A 54 2.34 0.31 0.01
N GLY A 55 3.00 0.34 1.17
CA GLY A 55 3.39 1.59 1.83
C GLY A 55 2.22 2.24 2.54
N SER A 56 1.57 1.48 3.44
CA SER A 56 0.29 1.87 4.03
C SER A 56 0.34 3.09 4.96
N GLY A 57 1.51 3.58 5.31
CA GLY A 57 1.70 4.76 6.13
C GLY A 57 0.96 4.68 7.47
N ASP A 58 0.15 5.69 7.76
CA ASP A 58 -0.71 5.74 8.96
C ASP A 58 -1.96 4.83 8.88
N GLY A 59 -2.14 4.12 7.75
CA GLY A 59 -3.24 3.17 7.54
C GLY A 59 -4.58 3.81 7.17
N ILE A 60 -4.60 5.03 6.65
CA ILE A 60 -5.85 5.71 6.30
C ILE A 60 -6.64 4.95 5.23
N ILE A 61 -5.95 4.43 4.20
CA ILE A 61 -6.56 3.63 3.13
C ILE A 61 -7.20 2.37 3.70
N LEU A 62 -6.49 1.67 4.59
CA LEU A 62 -6.98 0.46 5.24
C LEU A 62 -8.27 0.70 6.03
N ARG A 63 -8.29 1.76 6.84
CA ARG A 63 -9.47 2.14 7.62
C ARG A 63 -10.65 2.60 6.75
N ILE A 64 -10.39 3.16 5.58
CA ILE A 64 -11.46 3.49 4.62
C ILE A 64 -11.96 2.19 4.00
N ALA A 65 -11.09 1.31 3.48
CA ALA A 65 -11.47 0.04 2.88
C ALA A 65 -12.30 -0.84 3.83
N SER A 66 -11.91 -0.90 5.10
CA SER A 66 -12.66 -1.62 6.14
C SER A 66 -14.12 -1.14 6.29
N ARG A 67 -14.39 0.15 6.09
CA ARG A 67 -15.77 0.71 6.13
C ARG A 67 -16.63 0.26 4.97
N TYR A 68 -16.02 -0.20 3.87
CA TYR A 68 -16.69 -0.85 2.74
C TYR A 68 -16.88 -2.36 2.96
N GLY A 69 -16.50 -2.87 4.14
CA GLY A 69 -16.59 -4.29 4.48
C GLY A 69 -15.34 -5.09 4.10
N ALA A 70 -14.44 -4.54 3.28
CA ALA A 70 -13.24 -5.22 2.81
C ALA A 70 -12.29 -5.57 3.97
N ARG A 71 -11.63 -6.72 3.88
CA ARG A 71 -10.42 -6.97 4.67
C ARG A 71 -9.30 -6.11 4.11
N SER A 72 -8.46 -5.54 4.98
CA SER A 72 -7.37 -4.70 4.55
C SER A 72 -6.07 -5.01 5.28
N ILE A 73 -4.99 -5.13 4.50
CA ILE A 73 -3.66 -5.51 4.99
C ILE A 73 -2.68 -4.46 4.50
N GLY A 74 -1.99 -3.79 5.42
CA GLY A 74 -0.97 -2.80 5.11
C GLY A 74 0.43 -3.34 5.30
N TYR A 75 1.29 -3.13 4.32
CA TYR A 75 2.73 -3.30 4.43
C TYR A 75 3.37 -1.92 4.59
N GLU A 76 4.10 -1.74 5.67
CA GLU A 76 4.81 -0.48 5.95
C GLU A 76 6.19 -0.79 6.54
N ILE A 77 7.21 -0.08 6.07
CA ILE A 77 8.59 -0.27 6.51
C ILE A 77 8.97 0.62 7.70
N ASN A 78 8.24 1.72 7.89
CA ASN A 78 8.48 2.66 8.97
C ASN A 78 7.81 2.19 10.26
N PRO A 79 8.56 1.79 11.31
CA PRO A 79 7.98 1.25 12.54
C PRO A 79 7.11 2.26 13.29
N ILE A 80 7.38 3.56 13.16
CA ILE A 80 6.59 4.62 13.81
C ILE A 80 5.21 4.69 13.15
N LEU A 81 5.15 4.71 11.79
CA LEU A 81 3.89 4.71 11.06
C LEU A 81 3.10 3.43 11.31
N VAL A 82 3.77 2.27 11.40
CA VAL A 82 3.14 1.01 11.83
C VAL A 82 2.51 1.14 13.21
N GLY A 83 3.22 1.71 14.18
CA GLY A 83 2.70 1.93 15.54
C GLY A 83 1.47 2.85 15.55
N ILE A 84 1.53 3.96 14.82
CA ILE A 84 0.41 4.91 14.67
C ILE A 84 -0.78 4.20 14.00
N SER A 85 -0.55 3.51 12.90
CA SER A 85 -1.57 2.80 12.13
C SER A 85 -2.28 1.74 12.98
N ARG A 86 -1.52 0.94 13.73
CA ARG A 86 -2.07 -0.06 14.67
C ARG A 86 -2.89 0.58 15.78
N LEU A 87 -2.41 1.67 16.36
CA LEU A 87 -3.14 2.40 17.40
C LEU A 87 -4.48 2.93 16.89
N LEU A 88 -4.47 3.56 15.69
CA LEU A 88 -5.67 4.12 15.08
C LEU A 88 -6.66 3.05 14.61
N SER A 89 -6.18 1.85 14.31
CA SER A 89 -7.00 0.73 13.82
C SER A 89 -7.31 -0.32 14.90
N ARG A 90 -6.92 -0.12 16.16
CA ARG A 90 -6.96 -1.13 17.24
C ARG A 90 -8.32 -1.78 17.52
N ARG A 91 -9.40 -1.13 17.10
CA ARG A 91 -10.79 -1.62 17.28
C ARG A 91 -11.39 -2.17 15.99
N ASP A 92 -10.61 -2.24 14.92
CA ASP A 92 -11.07 -2.70 13.62
C ASP A 92 -10.43 -4.05 13.28
N ALA A 93 -11.19 -5.12 13.48
CA ALA A 93 -10.71 -6.49 13.23
C ALA A 93 -10.46 -6.80 11.75
N ARG A 94 -10.93 -5.96 10.82
CA ARG A 94 -10.67 -6.13 9.38
C ARG A 94 -9.35 -5.54 8.94
N VAL A 95 -8.67 -4.74 9.79
CA VAL A 95 -7.42 -4.06 9.48
C VAL A 95 -6.23 -4.78 10.10
N THR A 96 -5.27 -5.16 9.29
CA THR A 96 -4.00 -5.76 9.71
C THR A 96 -2.83 -4.92 9.20
N ILE A 97 -1.89 -4.58 10.05
CA ILE A 97 -0.70 -3.79 9.68
C ILE A 97 0.57 -4.58 10.00
N LEU A 98 1.41 -4.77 8.99
CA LEU A 98 2.65 -5.53 9.07
C LEU A 98 3.86 -4.60 8.89
N LEU A 99 4.80 -4.68 9.82
CA LEU A 99 6.12 -4.06 9.63
C LEU A 99 6.91 -4.92 8.65
N GLN A 100 6.79 -4.61 7.37
CA GLN A 100 7.36 -5.42 6.31
C GLN A 100 7.61 -4.61 5.05
N ASN A 101 8.68 -4.96 4.34
CA ASN A 101 8.94 -4.41 3.02
C ASN A 101 7.98 -5.05 1.98
N ALA A 102 7.06 -4.24 1.47
CA ALA A 102 6.07 -4.69 0.48
C ALA A 102 6.70 -5.23 -0.81
N TRP A 103 7.89 -4.75 -1.16
CA TRP A 103 8.60 -5.16 -2.37
C TRP A 103 9.15 -6.60 -2.34
N THR A 104 9.25 -7.18 -1.15
CA THR A 104 9.73 -8.56 -0.94
C THR A 104 8.68 -9.45 -0.29
N ALA A 105 7.54 -8.86 0.06
CA ALA A 105 6.44 -9.57 0.71
C ALA A 105 5.63 -10.40 -0.30
N ASN A 106 5.25 -11.60 0.11
CA ASN A 106 4.27 -12.37 -0.64
C ASN A 106 2.85 -11.87 -0.33
N LEU A 107 2.09 -11.55 -1.36
CA LEU A 107 0.68 -11.21 -1.18
C LEU A 107 -0.10 -12.43 -0.64
N PRO A 108 -1.01 -12.24 0.32
CA PRO A 108 -1.88 -13.30 0.84
C PRO A 108 -2.74 -13.94 -0.26
N GLN A 109 -3.11 -15.21 -0.08
CA GLN A 109 -3.97 -15.95 -1.02
C GLN A 109 -5.34 -15.26 -1.22
N SER A 110 -5.85 -14.61 -0.18
CA SER A 110 -7.13 -13.89 -0.22
C SER A 110 -7.08 -12.58 -1.01
N THR A 111 -5.92 -12.01 -1.34
CA THR A 111 -5.79 -10.70 -1.99
C THR A 111 -6.59 -10.64 -3.28
N THR A 112 -7.48 -9.65 -3.41
CA THR A 112 -8.24 -9.36 -4.63
C THR A 112 -7.82 -8.06 -5.28
N ILE A 113 -7.42 -7.08 -4.47
CA ILE A 113 -7.01 -5.76 -4.93
C ILE A 113 -5.78 -5.29 -4.16
N VAL A 114 -4.84 -4.72 -4.87
CA VAL A 114 -3.67 -4.03 -4.32
C VAL A 114 -3.85 -2.54 -4.53
N TYR A 115 -3.59 -1.76 -3.50
CA TYR A 115 -3.54 -0.31 -3.57
C TYR A 115 -2.08 0.15 -3.50
N ALA A 116 -1.72 1.14 -4.32
CA ALA A 116 -0.41 1.77 -4.27
C ALA A 116 -0.48 3.24 -4.66
N PHE A 117 0.32 4.06 -4.00
CA PHE A 117 0.70 5.37 -4.53
C PHE A 117 1.80 5.13 -5.58
N ALA A 118 1.47 5.31 -6.85
CA ALA A 118 2.39 4.98 -7.93
C ALA A 118 3.06 6.23 -8.48
N VAL A 119 4.39 6.21 -8.47
CA VAL A 119 5.22 7.10 -9.27
C VAL A 119 5.80 6.32 -10.44
N ASN A 120 5.99 6.97 -11.60
CA ASN A 120 6.49 6.32 -12.82
C ASN A 120 7.76 5.47 -12.62
N ARG A 121 8.59 5.83 -11.64
CA ARG A 121 9.81 5.09 -11.29
C ARG A 121 9.54 3.67 -10.84
N ASP A 122 8.42 3.42 -10.20
CA ASP A 122 8.10 2.15 -9.55
C ASP A 122 7.20 1.24 -10.44
N GLU A 123 6.78 1.72 -11.62
CA GLU A 123 5.90 1.01 -12.56
C GLU A 123 6.38 -0.41 -12.86
N SER A 124 7.59 -0.55 -13.41
CA SER A 124 8.12 -1.86 -13.82
C SER A 124 8.17 -2.86 -12.65
N LYS A 125 8.48 -2.37 -11.46
CA LYS A 125 8.54 -3.19 -10.26
C LYS A 125 7.15 -3.62 -9.79
N LEU A 126 6.18 -2.70 -9.77
CA LEU A 126 4.78 -3.00 -9.44
C LEU A 126 4.21 -4.02 -10.43
N VAL A 127 4.37 -3.79 -11.73
CA VAL A 127 3.91 -4.69 -12.80
C VAL A 127 4.49 -6.09 -12.61
N SER A 128 5.81 -6.20 -12.38
CA SER A 128 6.47 -7.49 -12.17
C SER A 128 5.92 -8.23 -10.94
N ILE A 129 5.81 -7.55 -9.81
CA ILE A 129 5.31 -8.15 -8.56
C ILE A 129 3.86 -8.60 -8.70
N LEU A 130 3.00 -7.77 -9.31
CA LEU A 130 1.58 -8.10 -9.48
C LEU A 130 1.38 -9.25 -10.46
N GLN A 131 2.15 -9.29 -11.56
CA GLN A 131 2.08 -10.40 -12.51
C GLN A 131 2.56 -11.71 -11.89
N GLN A 132 3.67 -11.68 -11.14
CA GLN A 132 4.16 -12.86 -10.41
C GLN A 132 3.14 -13.32 -9.35
N ALA A 133 2.53 -12.38 -8.64
CA ALA A 133 1.50 -12.71 -7.66
C ALA A 133 0.24 -13.31 -8.31
N ALA A 134 -0.25 -12.75 -9.43
CA ALA A 134 -1.38 -13.30 -10.18
C ALA A 134 -1.08 -14.74 -10.64
N ASN A 135 0.13 -14.98 -11.17
CA ASN A 135 0.56 -16.31 -11.58
C ASN A 135 0.63 -17.29 -10.40
N ARG A 136 1.20 -16.88 -9.25
CA ARG A 136 1.30 -17.72 -8.05
C ARG A 136 -0.06 -18.02 -7.44
N LEU A 137 -0.95 -17.02 -7.40
CA LEU A 137 -2.29 -17.15 -6.81
C LEU A 137 -3.30 -17.81 -7.76
N GLN A 138 -2.95 -17.98 -9.04
CA GLN A 138 -3.80 -18.55 -10.09
C GLN A 138 -5.17 -17.86 -10.19
N LYS A 139 -5.19 -16.54 -10.03
CA LYS A 139 -6.38 -15.71 -10.13
C LYS A 139 -6.06 -14.29 -10.58
N PRO A 140 -7.02 -13.56 -11.17
CA PRO A 140 -6.84 -12.16 -11.49
C PRO A 140 -6.56 -11.33 -10.23
N LEU A 141 -5.64 -10.38 -10.34
CA LEU A 141 -5.38 -9.36 -9.33
C LEU A 141 -5.66 -7.97 -9.90
N LYS A 142 -6.34 -7.16 -9.14
CA LYS A 142 -6.55 -5.74 -9.42
C LYS A 142 -5.44 -4.93 -8.76
N LEU A 143 -4.94 -3.91 -9.47
CA LEU A 143 -4.07 -2.87 -8.90
C LEU A 143 -4.75 -1.54 -9.05
N LEU A 144 -5.06 -0.88 -7.96
CA LEU A 144 -5.58 0.47 -7.93
C LEU A 144 -4.45 1.42 -7.55
N CYS A 145 -3.97 2.19 -8.53
CA CYS A 145 -2.93 3.19 -8.33
C CYS A 145 -3.51 4.59 -8.22
N TYR A 146 -3.02 5.37 -7.25
CA TYR A 146 -3.20 6.80 -7.20
C TYR A 146 -1.94 7.50 -7.73
N GLY A 147 -2.10 8.42 -8.69
CA GLY A 147 -0.98 9.19 -9.27
C GLY A 147 -1.00 9.21 -10.79
N SER A 148 0.17 9.23 -11.41
CA SER A 148 0.27 9.22 -12.87
C SER A 148 -0.04 7.83 -13.46
N PRO A 149 -0.71 7.77 -14.64
CA PRO A 149 -0.92 6.51 -15.30
C PRO A 149 0.39 5.85 -15.71
N PHE A 150 0.42 4.54 -15.78
CA PHE A 150 1.57 3.79 -16.26
C PHE A 150 1.80 4.04 -17.75
N LYS A 151 3.07 3.97 -18.16
CA LYS A 151 3.47 4.27 -19.55
C LYS A 151 3.38 3.05 -20.47
N HIS A 152 3.58 1.86 -19.91
CA HIS A 152 3.78 0.62 -20.69
C HIS A 152 2.58 -0.31 -20.67
N ILE A 153 1.59 -0.08 -19.81
CA ILE A 153 0.34 -0.83 -19.77
C ILE A 153 -0.85 0.13 -19.65
N SER A 154 -1.93 -0.20 -20.34
CA SER A 154 -3.16 0.59 -20.29
C SER A 154 -3.97 0.25 -19.05
N ALA A 155 -4.54 1.26 -18.40
CA ALA A 155 -5.51 1.05 -17.35
C ALA A 155 -6.80 0.42 -17.92
N ALA A 156 -7.38 -0.50 -17.17
CA ALA A 156 -8.68 -1.09 -17.49
C ALA A 156 -9.82 -0.10 -17.22
N ASP A 157 -9.62 0.80 -16.25
CA ASP A 157 -10.55 1.88 -15.90
C ASP A 157 -9.80 3.02 -15.21
N THR A 158 -10.34 4.23 -15.28
CA THR A 158 -9.74 5.44 -14.70
C THR A 158 -10.80 6.33 -14.09
N PHE A 159 -10.56 6.78 -12.87
CA PHE A 159 -11.39 7.75 -12.17
C PHE A 159 -10.50 8.82 -11.52
N GLU A 160 -10.56 10.05 -12.04
CA GLU A 160 -9.68 11.16 -11.61
C GLU A 160 -8.18 10.77 -11.71
N ALA A 161 -7.45 10.83 -10.60
CA ALA A 161 -6.05 10.40 -10.51
C ALA A 161 -5.89 8.92 -10.11
N TYR A 162 -6.96 8.13 -10.15
CA TYR A 162 -6.93 6.71 -9.85
C TYR A 162 -6.99 5.88 -11.12
N HIS A 163 -6.11 4.90 -11.25
CA HIS A 163 -6.02 4.02 -12.40
C HIS A 163 -6.10 2.57 -11.96
N LEU A 164 -7.04 1.82 -12.52
CA LEU A 164 -7.22 0.39 -12.26
C LEU A 164 -6.52 -0.42 -13.34
N TYR A 165 -5.65 -1.34 -12.92
CA TYR A 165 -5.01 -2.33 -13.78
C TYR A 165 -5.43 -3.73 -13.35
N ILE A 166 -5.52 -4.67 -14.31
CA ILE A 166 -5.91 -6.05 -14.06
C ILE A 166 -4.80 -6.97 -14.57
N PHE A 167 -4.26 -7.78 -13.68
CA PHE A 167 -3.23 -8.78 -13.97
C PHE A 167 -3.86 -10.16 -14.01
N GLN A 168 -3.92 -10.76 -15.21
CA GLN A 168 -4.40 -12.13 -15.38
C GLN A 168 -3.25 -13.10 -15.15
N PRO A 169 -3.51 -14.29 -14.55
CA PRO A 169 -2.50 -15.34 -14.50
C PRO A 169 -2.15 -15.79 -15.94
N LEU A 170 -0.87 -15.85 -16.23
CA LEU A 170 -0.39 -16.37 -17.49
C LEU A 170 -0.62 -17.89 -17.50
N GLN A 171 -1.29 -18.39 -18.53
CA GLN A 171 -1.40 -19.83 -18.74
C GLN A 171 0.01 -20.42 -18.97
N PRO A 172 0.36 -21.57 -18.37
CA PRO A 172 1.58 -22.26 -18.74
C PRO A 172 1.56 -22.45 -20.25
N LYS A 173 2.61 -21.97 -20.96
CA LYS A 173 2.78 -22.34 -22.37
C LYS A 173 2.81 -23.87 -22.39
N ASN A 174 1.81 -24.46 -23.03
CA ASN A 174 1.84 -25.90 -23.34
C ASN A 174 3.14 -26.15 -24.10
N ALA A 175 4.06 -26.89 -23.50
CA ALA A 175 5.30 -27.34 -24.08
C ALA A 175 5.02 -28.43 -25.13
#